data_a955cec03ab11a918e50b9d9be81070b
#
_entry.id   a955cec03ab11a918e50b9d9be81070b
#
_cell.length_a   1.000
_cell.length_b   1.000
_cell.length_c   1.000
_cell.angle_alpha   90.00
_cell.angle_beta   90.00
_cell.angle_gamma   90.00
#
_symmetry.space_group_name_H-M   'P 1'
#
loop_
_entity.id
_entity.type
_entity.pdbx_description
1 polymer ?
#
loop_
_entity_poly.entity_id
_entity_poly.type
_entity_poly.pdbx_seq_one_letter_code
_entity_poly.pdbx_strand_id
1 'polypeptide(L)'
;RVSFILKIKNYLCGMTYFGNISRGIKTSLKGLSLTWKHLWAARKSRGAINVENPEYFSFTEGHVTLQYPHEMISVPDHGRYQLDCEIDDCIVCDKCAKVCPVNCIEIEAVKSSELIRYTSDGSPVRLHAAKFDIDMAKCCFCGLCTTVCPTECLTMNSEYDYSVLDIRDLNFAFSNLTPEEAEEKKQAYAQFVAEKAAAKVEKTAEKIEATISERPKPKFVPKAKPATAVTENISETPA
;
A
#
# COMPACT_ATOMS: atom_id res chain seq x y z
N ARG A 1 22.70 -31.47 -3.62
CA ARG A 1 21.74 -31.44 -4.76
C ARG A 1 22.06 -32.42 -5.85
N VAL A 2 23.30 -32.60 -6.24
CA VAL A 2 23.73 -33.56 -7.30
C VAL A 2 23.48 -35.03 -6.91
N SER A 3 23.67 -35.37 -5.62
CA SER A 3 23.46 -36.73 -5.12
C SER A 3 21.97 -37.14 -5.12
N PHE A 4 21.06 -36.19 -4.97
CA PHE A 4 19.61 -36.44 -5.01
C PHE A 4 19.12 -36.71 -6.44
N ILE A 5 19.63 -35.94 -7.41
CA ILE A 5 19.30 -36.11 -8.85
C ILE A 5 19.85 -37.44 -9.39
N LEU A 6 21.05 -37.84 -8.98
CA LEU A 6 21.61 -39.15 -9.32
C LEU A 6 20.80 -40.32 -8.74
N LYS A 7 20.29 -40.21 -7.52
CA LYS A 7 19.37 -41.20 -6.94
C LYS A 7 18.07 -41.30 -7.70
N ILE A 8 17.48 -40.17 -8.15
CA ILE A 8 16.25 -40.21 -8.97
C ILE A 8 16.52 -40.83 -10.34
N LYS A 9 17.66 -40.53 -10.98
CA LYS A 9 18.02 -41.06 -12.29
C LYS A 9 18.24 -42.60 -12.25
N ASN A 10 18.86 -43.11 -11.19
CA ASN A 10 19.00 -44.57 -10.99
C ASN A 10 17.67 -45.27 -10.66
N TYR A 11 16.71 -44.54 -10.08
CA TYR A 11 15.35 -45.04 -9.83
C TYR A 11 14.52 -45.18 -11.12
N LEU A 12 14.75 -44.33 -12.12
CA LEU A 12 13.99 -44.33 -13.38
C LEU A 12 14.56 -45.29 -14.46
N CYS A 13 15.83 -45.65 -14.39
CA CYS A 13 16.51 -46.33 -15.48
C CYS A 13 16.51 -47.88 -15.38
N GLY A 14 15.96 -48.49 -14.32
CA GLY A 14 16.03 -49.94 -14.09
C GLY A 14 14.70 -50.66 -13.88
N MET A 15 13.56 -50.09 -14.32
CA MET A 15 12.25 -50.65 -13.98
C MET A 15 11.71 -51.59 -15.06
N THR A 16 11.80 -52.87 -14.79
CA THR A 16 11.06 -53.89 -15.53
C THR A 16 9.55 -53.76 -15.29
N TYR A 17 8.70 -54.11 -16.27
CA TYR A 17 7.24 -54.03 -16.20
C TYR A 17 6.68 -54.64 -14.90
N PHE A 18 7.12 -55.83 -14.50
CA PHE A 18 6.71 -56.48 -13.25
C PHE A 18 7.20 -55.71 -11.98
N GLY A 19 8.36 -55.06 -12.06
CA GLY A 19 8.87 -54.24 -10.99
C GLY A 19 7.99 -53.00 -10.73
N ASN A 20 7.46 -52.40 -11.79
CA ASN A 20 6.53 -51.27 -11.70
C ASN A 20 5.18 -51.68 -11.10
N ILE A 21 4.65 -52.83 -11.51
CA ILE A 21 3.40 -53.37 -10.94
C ILE A 21 3.59 -53.67 -9.43
N SER A 22 4.67 -54.36 -9.06
CA SER A 22 4.95 -54.66 -7.66
C SER A 22 5.10 -53.37 -6.81
N ARG A 23 5.74 -52.34 -7.37
CA ARG A 23 5.87 -51.04 -6.71
C ARG A 23 4.52 -50.35 -6.61
N GLY A 24 3.70 -50.34 -7.66
CA GLY A 24 2.34 -49.80 -7.64
C GLY A 24 1.49 -50.43 -6.54
N ILE A 25 1.49 -51.78 -6.49
CA ILE A 25 0.76 -52.51 -5.44
C ILE A 25 1.26 -52.11 -4.03
N LYS A 26 2.59 -52.11 -3.81
CA LYS A 26 3.17 -51.76 -2.52
C LYS A 26 2.84 -50.31 -2.09
N THR A 27 2.91 -49.37 -3.02
CA THR A 27 2.58 -47.97 -2.72
C THR A 27 1.09 -47.78 -2.41
N SER A 28 0.22 -48.45 -3.16
CA SER A 28 -1.23 -48.44 -2.92
C SER A 28 -1.60 -49.06 -1.57
N LEU A 29 -1.00 -50.21 -1.23
CA LEU A 29 -1.20 -50.84 0.08
C LEU A 29 -0.69 -49.95 1.23
N LYS A 30 0.47 -49.31 1.03
CA LYS A 30 0.99 -48.35 2.03
C LYS A 30 0.08 -47.15 2.17
N GLY A 31 -0.43 -46.59 1.08
CA GLY A 31 -1.40 -45.48 1.12
C GLY A 31 -2.68 -45.91 1.86
N LEU A 32 -3.23 -47.06 1.54
CA LEU A 32 -4.42 -47.59 2.21
C LEU A 32 -4.19 -47.81 3.71
N SER A 33 -3.01 -48.35 4.07
CA SER A 33 -2.62 -48.53 5.49
C SER A 33 -2.54 -47.19 6.24
N LEU A 34 -2.01 -46.12 5.62
CA LEU A 34 -1.97 -44.78 6.20
C LEU A 34 -3.39 -44.24 6.36
N THR A 35 -4.23 -44.36 5.36
CA THR A 35 -5.64 -43.92 5.42
C THR A 35 -6.38 -44.64 6.55
N TRP A 36 -6.18 -45.97 6.66
CA TRP A 36 -6.77 -46.77 7.73
C TRP A 36 -6.29 -46.30 9.12
N LYS A 37 -4.99 -46.03 9.27
CA LYS A 37 -4.42 -45.52 10.51
C LYS A 37 -5.07 -44.16 10.87
N HIS A 38 -5.22 -43.25 9.90
CA HIS A 38 -5.85 -41.94 10.14
C HIS A 38 -7.34 -42.08 10.47
N LEU A 39 -8.07 -42.99 9.78
CA LEU A 39 -9.47 -43.28 10.10
C LEU A 39 -9.62 -43.75 11.56
N TRP A 40 -8.70 -44.62 11.99
CA TRP A 40 -8.75 -45.12 13.36
C TRP A 40 -8.36 -44.07 14.39
N ALA A 41 -7.40 -43.21 14.08
CA ALA A 41 -7.02 -42.05 14.90
C ALA A 41 -8.14 -41.00 14.98
N ALA A 42 -8.93 -40.82 13.90
CA ALA A 42 -10.06 -39.88 13.85
C ALA A 42 -11.21 -40.25 14.83
N ARG A 43 -11.28 -41.49 15.32
CA ARG A 43 -12.25 -41.88 16.36
C ARG A 43 -12.00 -41.15 17.70
N LYS A 44 -10.77 -40.68 17.92
CA LYS A 44 -10.41 -39.86 19.09
C LYS A 44 -10.58 -38.39 18.72
N SER A 45 -11.79 -37.89 18.77
CA SER A 45 -12.04 -36.46 18.67
C SER A 45 -11.48 -35.75 19.90
N ARG A 46 -10.72 -34.71 19.68
CA ARG A 46 -10.24 -33.80 20.74
C ARG A 46 -11.09 -32.54 20.70
N GLY A 47 -11.37 -31.97 21.86
CA GLY A 47 -12.00 -30.65 21.95
C GLY A 47 -11.12 -29.57 21.31
N ALA A 48 -11.72 -28.44 20.92
CA ALA A 48 -11.03 -27.30 20.40
C ALA A 48 -9.96 -26.83 21.40
N ILE A 49 -8.73 -26.70 20.93
CA ILE A 49 -7.60 -26.23 21.71
C ILE A 49 -7.19 -24.90 21.07
N ASN A 50 -7.20 -23.82 21.85
CA ASN A 50 -6.77 -22.51 21.39
C ASN A 50 -5.29 -22.52 21.03
N VAL A 51 -4.93 -21.69 20.03
CA VAL A 51 -3.53 -21.50 19.58
C VAL A 51 -2.62 -21.01 20.71
N GLU A 52 -3.18 -20.33 21.71
CA GLU A 52 -2.47 -19.89 22.90
C GLU A 52 -1.95 -21.03 23.79
N ASN A 53 -2.48 -22.24 23.60
CA ASN A 53 -2.02 -23.39 24.37
C ASN A 53 -0.65 -23.82 23.84
N PRO A 54 0.41 -23.86 24.70
CA PRO A 54 1.76 -24.23 24.29
C PRO A 54 1.84 -25.66 23.73
N GLU A 55 0.88 -26.52 24.04
CA GLU A 55 0.81 -27.89 23.54
C GLU A 55 0.11 -28.01 22.17
N TYR A 56 -0.42 -26.88 21.59
CA TYR A 56 -1.18 -26.92 20.33
C TYR A 56 -0.44 -27.63 19.20
N PHE A 57 0.86 -27.39 19.04
CA PHE A 57 1.70 -27.99 18.01
C PHE A 57 2.31 -29.36 18.39
N SER A 58 2.19 -29.79 19.63
CA SER A 58 2.74 -31.07 20.11
C SER A 58 1.82 -32.27 19.83
N PHE A 59 0.58 -32.02 19.46
CA PHE A 59 -0.40 -33.08 19.19
C PHE A 59 -0.15 -33.74 17.84
N THR A 60 0.34 -34.98 17.87
CA THR A 60 0.58 -35.79 16.67
C THR A 60 -0.54 -36.76 16.35
N GLU A 61 -1.50 -36.96 17.24
CA GLU A 61 -2.59 -37.93 17.11
C GLU A 61 -3.97 -37.30 17.29
N GLY A 62 -4.92 -37.75 16.48
CA GLY A 62 -6.32 -37.30 16.47
C GLY A 62 -6.57 -36.14 15.51
N HIS A 63 -7.84 -35.86 15.22
CA HIS A 63 -8.26 -34.68 14.45
C HIS A 63 -8.70 -33.59 15.40
N VAL A 64 -8.07 -32.43 15.26
CA VAL A 64 -8.57 -31.18 15.83
C VAL A 64 -9.40 -30.52 14.75
N THR A 65 -10.72 -30.67 14.81
CA THR A 65 -11.65 -30.01 13.88
C THR A 65 -12.44 -28.99 14.66
N LEU A 66 -12.46 -27.77 14.14
CA LEU A 66 -13.32 -26.71 14.64
C LEU A 66 -14.65 -26.75 13.91
N GLN A 67 -15.73 -26.53 14.64
CA GLN A 67 -17.07 -26.41 14.05
C GLN A 67 -17.31 -24.96 13.62
N TYR A 68 -16.50 -24.47 12.67
CA TYR A 68 -16.70 -23.15 12.08
C TYR A 68 -18.08 -23.09 11.37
N PRO A 69 -18.89 -22.04 11.53
CA PRO A 69 -18.63 -20.78 12.27
C PRO A 69 -19.01 -20.79 13.75
N HIS A 70 -19.50 -21.93 14.31
CA HIS A 70 -19.95 -22.01 15.71
C HIS A 70 -18.79 -21.94 16.71
N GLU A 71 -17.65 -22.49 16.30
CA GLU A 71 -16.42 -22.43 17.06
C GLU A 71 -15.33 -21.81 16.18
N MET A 72 -14.66 -20.78 16.67
CA MET A 72 -13.55 -20.11 15.98
C MET A 72 -12.31 -20.14 16.87
N ILE A 73 -11.15 -20.22 16.23
CA ILE A 73 -9.87 -20.02 16.92
C ILE A 73 -9.76 -18.52 17.25
N SER A 74 -9.25 -18.18 18.44
CA SER A 74 -8.95 -16.81 18.78
C SER A 74 -7.99 -16.20 17.76
N VAL A 75 -8.36 -15.04 17.23
CA VAL A 75 -7.54 -14.33 16.25
C VAL A 75 -6.37 -13.69 16.98
N PRO A 76 -5.11 -13.88 16.55
CA PRO A 76 -3.96 -13.24 17.17
C PRO A 76 -4.03 -11.71 17.04
N ASP A 77 -3.66 -10.98 18.10
CA ASP A 77 -3.63 -9.51 18.11
C ASP A 77 -2.69 -8.91 17.06
N HIS A 78 -1.70 -9.67 16.61
CA HIS A 78 -0.75 -9.27 15.57
C HIS A 78 -1.19 -9.65 14.15
N GLY A 79 -2.44 -10.06 13.99
CA GLY A 79 -2.99 -10.44 12.69
C GLY A 79 -2.99 -9.27 11.70
N ARG A 80 -2.68 -9.57 10.43
CA ARG A 80 -2.76 -8.61 9.33
C ARG A 80 -3.87 -9.04 8.40
N TYR A 81 -5.12 -8.87 8.86
CA TYR A 81 -6.27 -9.42 8.14
C TYR A 81 -6.99 -8.38 7.31
N GLN A 82 -7.35 -7.26 7.90
CA GLN A 82 -8.03 -6.20 7.19
C GLN A 82 -7.35 -4.87 7.51
N LEU A 83 -7.21 -4.03 6.49
CA LEU A 83 -6.73 -2.67 6.65
C LEU A 83 -7.90 -1.75 6.95
N ASP A 84 -7.78 -0.96 8.00
CA ASP A 84 -8.76 0.04 8.41
C ASP A 84 -8.13 1.43 8.40
N CYS A 85 -8.92 2.46 8.15
CA CYS A 85 -8.45 3.84 8.05
C CYS A 85 -9.34 4.79 8.84
N GLU A 86 -8.79 5.38 9.88
CA GLU A 86 -9.42 6.49 10.58
C GLU A 86 -9.11 7.78 9.84
N ILE A 87 -10.02 8.13 8.90
CA ILE A 87 -9.81 9.25 7.98
C ILE A 87 -9.72 10.60 8.71
N ASP A 88 -10.26 10.69 9.91
CA ASP A 88 -10.21 11.91 10.71
C ASP A 88 -8.80 12.23 11.20
N ASP A 89 -7.96 11.24 11.39
CA ASP A 89 -6.55 11.41 11.72
C ASP A 89 -5.63 11.45 10.49
N CYS A 90 -6.19 11.34 9.30
CA CYS A 90 -5.41 11.37 8.07
C CYS A 90 -5.05 12.82 7.67
N ILE A 91 -3.74 13.07 7.45
CA ILE A 91 -3.22 14.35 6.92
C ILE A 91 -3.06 14.35 5.40
N VAL A 92 -3.47 13.29 4.72
CA VAL A 92 -3.42 13.13 3.25
C VAL A 92 -2.01 13.35 2.69
N CYS A 93 -1.01 12.66 3.26
CA CYS A 93 0.41 12.83 2.90
C CYS A 93 0.89 11.90 1.77
N ASP A 94 0.04 11.01 1.23
CA ASP A 94 0.31 10.04 0.15
C ASP A 94 1.45 9.03 0.42
N LYS A 95 1.99 8.96 1.62
CA LYS A 95 3.09 8.03 1.94
C LYS A 95 2.64 6.57 1.82
N CYS A 96 1.43 6.27 2.27
CA CYS A 96 0.85 4.93 2.21
C CYS A 96 0.65 4.45 0.76
N ALA A 97 0.16 5.31 -0.13
CA ALA A 97 0.01 5.00 -1.54
C ALA A 97 1.37 4.77 -2.23
N LYS A 98 2.38 5.61 -1.91
CA LYS A 98 3.72 5.51 -2.50
C LYS A 98 4.50 4.28 -2.05
N VAL A 99 4.30 3.80 -0.83
CA VAL A 99 5.01 2.62 -0.31
C VAL A 99 4.33 1.31 -0.72
N CYS A 100 3.09 1.37 -1.19
CA CYS A 100 2.32 0.19 -1.54
C CYS A 100 2.92 -0.55 -2.75
N PRO A 101 3.35 -1.82 -2.61
CA PRO A 101 3.98 -2.55 -3.71
C PRO A 101 3.02 -2.94 -4.82
N VAL A 102 1.72 -2.95 -4.53
CA VAL A 102 0.65 -3.37 -5.46
C VAL A 102 -0.27 -2.23 -5.89
N ASN A 103 0.01 -0.99 -5.46
CA ASN A 103 -0.79 0.20 -5.76
C ASN A 103 -2.30 -0.01 -5.48
N CYS A 104 -2.63 -0.53 -4.30
CA CYS A 104 -4.03 -0.77 -3.91
C CYS A 104 -4.69 0.43 -3.23
N ILE A 105 -3.96 1.52 -2.97
CA ILE A 105 -4.46 2.71 -2.27
C ILE A 105 -4.52 3.87 -3.26
N GLU A 106 -5.70 4.42 -3.45
CA GLU A 106 -5.95 5.60 -4.29
C GLU A 106 -6.36 6.78 -3.42
N ILE A 107 -5.62 7.89 -3.54
CA ILE A 107 -5.87 9.09 -2.74
C ILE A 107 -5.98 10.29 -3.67
N GLU A 108 -7.08 11.05 -3.54
CA GLU A 108 -7.22 12.36 -4.14
C GLU A 108 -7.30 13.43 -3.05
N ALA A 109 -6.33 14.32 -3.05
CA ALA A 109 -6.23 15.41 -2.09
C ALA A 109 -6.77 16.71 -2.66
N VAL A 110 -7.64 17.39 -1.91
CA VAL A 110 -8.08 18.75 -2.20
C VAL A 110 -7.53 19.70 -1.14
N LYS A 111 -6.83 20.74 -1.58
CA LYS A 111 -6.27 21.74 -0.67
C LYS A 111 -7.36 22.62 -0.12
N SER A 112 -7.28 22.95 1.19
CA SER A 112 -8.10 23.97 1.81
C SER A 112 -7.35 25.28 1.94
N SER A 113 -8.07 26.40 1.89
CA SER A 113 -7.54 27.73 2.19
C SER A 113 -7.23 27.92 3.67
N GLU A 114 -7.95 27.21 4.53
CA GLU A 114 -7.90 27.31 5.98
C GLU A 114 -7.52 25.99 6.64
N LEU A 115 -7.19 26.07 7.93
CA LEU A 115 -7.00 24.89 8.75
C LEU A 115 -8.34 24.18 8.94
N ILE A 116 -8.40 22.89 8.63
CA ILE A 116 -9.62 22.09 8.71
C ILE A 116 -9.82 21.60 10.15
N ARG A 117 -8.80 20.90 10.66
CA ARG A 117 -8.81 20.27 11.98
C ARG A 117 -7.38 19.95 12.45
N TYR A 118 -7.27 19.46 13.66
CA TYR A 118 -6.07 18.83 14.17
C TYR A 118 -6.31 17.33 14.29
N THR A 119 -5.28 16.54 14.03
CA THR A 119 -5.27 15.09 14.29
C THR A 119 -5.15 14.81 15.78
N SER A 120 -5.35 13.56 16.21
CA SER A 120 -5.13 13.12 17.59
C SER A 120 -3.71 13.44 18.10
N ASP A 121 -2.70 13.41 17.20
CA ASP A 121 -1.30 13.79 17.48
C ASP A 121 -1.07 15.31 17.54
N GLY A 122 -2.09 16.14 17.30
CA GLY A 122 -1.97 17.59 17.22
C GLY A 122 -1.40 18.12 15.90
N SER A 123 -1.25 17.30 14.87
CA SER A 123 -0.82 17.72 13.55
C SER A 123 -1.92 18.50 12.82
N PRO A 124 -1.63 19.64 12.16
CA PRO A 124 -2.64 20.43 11.48
C PRO A 124 -3.03 19.80 10.14
N VAL A 125 -4.30 19.56 9.91
CA VAL A 125 -4.86 19.06 8.65
C VAL A 125 -5.31 20.24 7.78
N ARG A 126 -4.73 20.33 6.57
CA ARG A 126 -5.03 21.38 5.56
C ARG A 126 -5.45 20.81 4.22
N LEU A 127 -5.54 19.51 4.12
CA LEU A 127 -5.95 18.79 2.93
C LEU A 127 -7.22 18.02 3.24
N HIS A 128 -8.18 18.05 2.33
CA HIS A 128 -9.32 17.15 2.36
C HIS A 128 -9.00 15.91 1.53
N ALA A 129 -9.33 14.75 2.03
CA ALA A 129 -9.34 13.51 1.25
C ALA A 129 -10.64 13.47 0.42
N ALA A 130 -10.59 13.94 -0.82
CA ALA A 130 -11.73 13.85 -1.72
C ALA A 130 -12.03 12.41 -2.12
N LYS A 131 -10.98 11.60 -2.25
CA LYS A 131 -11.05 10.17 -2.47
C LYS A 131 -10.00 9.49 -1.61
N PHE A 132 -10.37 8.45 -0.91
CA PHE A 132 -9.47 7.58 -0.17
C PHE A 132 -10.02 6.16 -0.26
N ASP A 133 -9.59 5.45 -1.27
CA ASP A 133 -10.07 4.11 -1.58
C ASP A 133 -8.95 3.10 -1.40
N ILE A 134 -9.27 1.98 -0.79
CA ILE A 134 -8.36 0.85 -0.62
C ILE A 134 -8.97 -0.39 -1.29
N ASP A 135 -8.32 -0.87 -2.33
CA ASP A 135 -8.70 -2.10 -3.03
C ASP A 135 -8.17 -3.32 -2.26
N MET A 136 -9.03 -3.93 -1.44
CA MET A 136 -8.70 -5.11 -0.65
C MET A 136 -8.49 -6.35 -1.53
N ALA A 137 -9.01 -6.38 -2.76
CA ALA A 137 -8.77 -7.47 -3.69
C ALA A 137 -7.31 -7.50 -4.21
N LYS A 138 -6.66 -6.33 -4.28
CA LYS A 138 -5.23 -6.20 -4.65
C LYS A 138 -4.30 -6.24 -3.45
N CYS A 139 -4.80 -5.92 -2.26
CA CYS A 139 -3.97 -5.79 -1.06
C CYS A 139 -3.28 -7.11 -0.72
N CYS A 140 -1.97 -7.07 -0.50
CA CYS A 140 -1.19 -8.23 -0.06
C CYS A 140 -0.97 -8.27 1.46
N PHE A 141 -1.63 -7.42 2.22
CA PHE A 141 -1.60 -7.34 3.70
C PHE A 141 -0.19 -7.26 4.28
N CYS A 142 0.74 -6.63 3.57
CA CYS A 142 2.14 -6.52 4.00
C CYS A 142 2.34 -5.59 5.20
N GLY A 143 1.41 -4.65 5.47
CA GLY A 143 1.47 -3.71 6.58
C GLY A 143 2.49 -2.58 6.42
N LEU A 144 3.09 -2.39 5.23
CA LEU A 144 4.04 -1.29 5.01
C LEU A 144 3.37 0.08 5.12
N CYS A 145 2.10 0.19 4.70
CA CYS A 145 1.35 1.44 4.78
C CYS A 145 1.12 1.90 6.22
N THR A 146 0.89 0.96 7.15
CA THR A 146 0.71 1.30 8.57
C THR A 146 2.00 1.78 9.21
N THR A 147 3.16 1.19 8.85
CA THR A 147 4.46 1.58 9.41
C THR A 147 4.96 2.95 8.95
N VAL A 148 4.54 3.44 7.77
CA VAL A 148 4.96 4.75 7.24
C VAL A 148 3.98 5.86 7.55
N CYS A 149 2.82 5.54 8.12
CA CYS A 149 1.81 6.53 8.48
C CYS A 149 2.29 7.35 9.69
N PRO A 150 2.44 8.68 9.56
CA PRO A 150 2.96 9.50 10.65
C PRO A 150 1.93 9.76 11.75
N THR A 151 0.65 9.60 11.46
CA THR A 151 -0.47 9.84 12.38
C THR A 151 -1.16 8.54 12.81
N GLU A 152 -0.59 7.40 12.42
CA GLU A 152 -1.12 6.06 12.72
C GLU A 152 -2.60 5.86 12.34
N CYS A 153 -3.10 6.67 11.37
CA CYS A 153 -4.49 6.59 10.92
C CYS A 153 -4.83 5.28 10.18
N LEU A 154 -3.81 4.55 9.73
CA LEU A 154 -3.97 3.23 9.10
C LEU A 154 -3.60 2.14 10.09
N THR A 155 -4.54 1.27 10.39
CA THR A 155 -4.38 0.15 11.30
C THR A 155 -4.76 -1.17 10.64
N MET A 156 -4.29 -2.27 11.21
CA MET A 156 -4.72 -3.61 10.82
C MET A 156 -5.65 -4.14 11.91
N ASN A 157 -6.86 -4.49 11.54
CA ASN A 157 -7.80 -5.09 12.47
C ASN A 157 -7.79 -6.62 12.39
N SER A 158 -8.48 -7.25 13.33
CA SER A 158 -8.56 -8.71 13.45
C SER A 158 -9.70 -9.33 12.63
N GLU A 159 -10.44 -8.53 11.86
CA GLU A 159 -11.51 -9.03 11.02
C GLU A 159 -10.92 -9.69 9.76
N TYR A 160 -11.12 -10.99 9.62
CA TYR A 160 -10.61 -11.78 8.51
C TYR A 160 -11.71 -12.27 7.56
N ASP A 161 -12.97 -12.26 8.01
CA ASP A 161 -14.12 -12.75 7.23
C ASP A 161 -14.98 -11.58 6.75
N TYR A 162 -14.52 -10.94 5.66
CA TYR A 162 -15.24 -9.88 4.95
C TYR A 162 -15.51 -10.28 3.49
N SER A 163 -15.87 -11.56 3.29
CA SER A 163 -16.19 -12.09 1.97
C SER A 163 -17.44 -11.43 1.40
N VAL A 164 -17.34 -11.04 0.14
CA VAL A 164 -18.40 -10.38 -0.63
C VAL A 164 -18.74 -11.17 -1.89
N LEU A 165 -19.89 -10.94 -2.47
CA LEU A 165 -20.32 -11.61 -3.71
C LEU A 165 -19.79 -10.91 -4.96
N ASP A 166 -19.66 -9.58 -4.93
CA ASP A 166 -19.10 -8.79 -6.04
C ASP A 166 -17.71 -8.29 -5.64
N ILE A 167 -16.72 -8.48 -6.52
CA ILE A 167 -15.35 -8.00 -6.30
C ILE A 167 -15.26 -6.48 -6.14
N ARG A 168 -16.23 -5.73 -6.67
CA ARG A 168 -16.28 -4.27 -6.53
C ARG A 168 -16.51 -3.82 -5.10
N ASP A 169 -17.20 -4.64 -4.32
CA ASP A 169 -17.47 -4.36 -2.90
C ASP A 169 -16.22 -4.53 -2.03
N LEU A 170 -15.13 -5.11 -2.59
CA LEU A 170 -13.81 -5.14 -1.94
C LEU A 170 -13.03 -3.83 -2.09
N ASN A 171 -13.56 -2.84 -2.80
CA ASN A 171 -13.01 -1.50 -2.82
C ASN A 171 -13.62 -0.68 -1.68
N PHE A 172 -12.87 -0.54 -0.59
CA PHE A 172 -13.34 0.17 0.60
C PHE A 172 -13.05 1.66 0.47
N ALA A 173 -14.13 2.44 0.45
CA ALA A 173 -14.07 3.90 0.42
C ALA A 173 -14.11 4.46 1.85
N PHE A 174 -13.04 5.10 2.27
CA PHE A 174 -12.92 5.73 3.60
C PHE A 174 -13.12 7.24 3.56
N SER A 175 -13.31 7.84 2.38
CA SER A 175 -13.54 9.27 2.24
C SER A 175 -14.85 9.69 2.91
N ASN A 176 -14.78 10.77 3.71
CA ASN A 176 -15.96 11.38 4.34
C ASN A 176 -16.67 12.41 3.43
N LEU A 177 -16.12 12.67 2.23
CA LEU A 177 -16.66 13.65 1.30
C LEU A 177 -17.46 12.97 0.20
N THR A 178 -18.59 13.55 -0.12
CA THR A 178 -19.30 13.20 -1.34
C THR A 178 -18.58 13.78 -2.57
N PRO A 179 -18.72 13.18 -3.76
CA PRO A 179 -18.06 13.69 -4.97
C PRO A 179 -18.50 15.13 -5.29
N GLU A 180 -19.75 15.50 -5.00
CA GLU A 180 -20.27 16.87 -5.19
C GLU A 180 -19.58 17.87 -4.27
N GLU A 181 -19.46 17.57 -2.97
CA GLU A 181 -18.74 18.40 -2.00
C GLU A 181 -17.25 18.52 -2.33
N ALA A 182 -16.65 17.46 -2.89
CA ALA A 182 -15.26 17.48 -3.32
C ALA A 182 -15.04 18.47 -4.47
N GLU A 183 -15.97 18.54 -5.42
CA GLU A 183 -15.93 19.49 -6.53
C GLU A 183 -16.16 20.93 -6.06
N GLU A 184 -17.10 21.18 -5.18
CA GLU A 184 -17.33 22.50 -4.56
C GLU A 184 -16.06 23.01 -3.86
N LYS A 185 -15.40 22.16 -3.08
CA LYS A 185 -14.14 22.51 -2.40
C LYS A 185 -12.99 22.73 -3.37
N LYS A 186 -12.91 21.99 -4.48
CA LYS A 186 -11.95 22.25 -5.56
C LYS A 186 -12.16 23.62 -6.18
N GLN A 187 -13.41 23.98 -6.48
CA GLN A 187 -13.77 25.30 -7.04
C GLN A 187 -13.48 26.43 -6.07
N ALA A 188 -13.85 26.29 -4.81
CA ALA A 188 -13.57 27.27 -3.76
C ALA A 188 -12.05 27.52 -3.59
N TYR A 189 -11.25 26.46 -3.61
CA TYR A 189 -9.80 26.60 -3.55
C TYR A 189 -9.23 27.27 -4.81
N ALA A 190 -9.77 26.96 -6.00
CA ALA A 190 -9.34 27.60 -7.25
C ALA A 190 -9.63 29.12 -7.24
N GLN A 191 -10.79 29.52 -6.74
CA GLN A 191 -11.14 30.95 -6.54
C GLN A 191 -10.18 31.64 -5.59
N PHE A 192 -9.90 31.04 -4.44
CA PHE A 192 -8.95 31.56 -3.47
C PHE A 192 -7.52 31.70 -4.04
N VAL A 193 -7.07 30.77 -4.84
CA VAL A 193 -5.76 30.86 -5.54
C VAL A 193 -5.76 31.99 -6.55
N ALA A 194 -6.87 32.19 -7.29
CA ALA A 194 -7.02 33.26 -8.26
C ALA A 194 -6.99 34.65 -7.57
N GLU A 195 -7.72 34.81 -6.45
CA GLU A 195 -7.71 36.04 -5.65
C GLU A 195 -6.32 36.35 -5.08
N LYS A 196 -5.64 35.34 -4.54
CA LYS A 196 -4.25 35.50 -4.06
C LYS A 196 -3.26 35.84 -5.17
N ALA A 197 -3.47 35.30 -6.37
CA ALA A 197 -2.64 35.63 -7.54
C ALA A 197 -2.86 37.08 -7.95
N ALA A 198 -4.12 37.54 -8.02
CA ALA A 198 -4.48 38.94 -8.30
C ALA A 198 -3.87 39.91 -7.28
N ALA A 199 -4.03 39.64 -5.97
CA ALA A 199 -3.45 40.41 -4.91
C ALA A 199 -1.89 40.47 -4.91
N LYS A 200 -1.24 39.38 -5.39
CA LYS A 200 0.22 39.41 -5.56
C LYS A 200 0.65 40.25 -6.76
N VAL A 201 -0.12 40.23 -7.86
CA VAL A 201 0.15 41.06 -9.03
C VAL A 201 0.01 42.54 -8.66
N GLU A 202 -1.03 42.93 -7.93
CA GLU A 202 -1.22 44.32 -7.44
C GLU A 202 -0.05 44.79 -6.55
N LYS A 203 0.35 43.96 -5.55
CA LYS A 203 1.50 44.30 -4.68
C LYS A 203 2.83 44.35 -5.43
N THR A 204 2.97 43.59 -6.52
CA THR A 204 4.17 43.64 -7.34
C THR A 204 4.15 44.87 -8.25
N ALA A 205 2.98 45.25 -8.75
CA ALA A 205 2.81 46.48 -9.52
C ALA A 205 3.10 47.72 -8.66
N GLU A 206 2.56 47.81 -7.43
CA GLU A 206 2.86 48.88 -6.49
C GLU A 206 4.36 48.98 -6.13
N LYS A 207 5.02 47.84 -5.95
CA LYS A 207 6.47 47.80 -5.72
C LYS A 207 7.26 48.29 -6.94
N ILE A 208 6.85 47.94 -8.15
CA ILE A 208 7.49 48.38 -9.39
C ILE A 208 7.30 49.89 -9.58
N GLU A 209 6.10 50.41 -9.33
CA GLU A 209 5.84 51.88 -9.38
C GLU A 209 6.65 52.65 -8.36
N ALA A 210 6.75 52.15 -7.09
CA ALA A 210 7.58 52.76 -6.06
C ALA A 210 9.06 52.75 -6.45
N THR A 211 9.55 51.68 -7.07
CA THR A 211 10.95 51.54 -7.52
C THR A 211 11.25 52.44 -8.74
N ILE A 212 10.26 52.73 -9.60
CA ILE A 212 10.42 53.59 -10.77
C ILE A 212 10.46 55.06 -10.33
N SER A 213 9.71 55.43 -9.27
CA SER A 213 9.73 56.80 -8.73
C SER A 213 11.02 57.19 -8.03
N GLU A 214 11.78 56.21 -7.52
CA GLU A 214 13.10 56.44 -6.86
C GLU A 214 14.30 56.31 -7.79
N ARG A 215 14.12 56.07 -9.10
CA ARG A 215 15.26 56.00 -10.03
C ARG A 215 15.88 57.40 -10.20
N PRO A 216 17.13 57.65 -9.81
CA PRO A 216 17.84 58.88 -10.11
C PRO A 216 18.04 59.00 -11.62
N LYS A 217 17.73 60.16 -12.20
CA LYS A 217 17.86 60.43 -13.64
C LYS A 217 19.22 60.00 -14.15
N PRO A 218 19.31 59.30 -15.31
CA PRO A 218 20.61 58.85 -15.84
C PRO A 218 21.50 60.04 -16.17
N LYS A 219 22.68 60.10 -15.53
CA LYS A 219 23.74 61.03 -15.92
C LYS A 219 24.29 60.57 -17.26
N PHE A 220 24.19 61.45 -18.27
CA PHE A 220 24.71 61.25 -19.60
C PHE A 220 26.23 61.03 -19.56
N VAL A 221 26.70 59.84 -19.93
CA VAL A 221 28.12 59.56 -20.11
C VAL A 221 28.40 59.52 -21.62
N PRO A 222 29.35 60.34 -22.14
CA PRO A 222 29.61 60.41 -23.57
C PRO A 222 30.30 59.13 -24.09
N LYS A 223 29.86 58.74 -25.30
CA LYS A 223 30.34 57.59 -26.07
C LYS A 223 31.85 57.61 -26.25
N ALA A 224 32.54 56.59 -25.85
CA ALA A 224 33.88 56.22 -26.34
C ALA A 224 33.76 55.32 -27.57
N LYS A 225 34.69 55.55 -28.54
CA LYS A 225 34.72 54.98 -29.90
C LYS A 225 35.03 53.46 -29.88
N PRO A 226 34.64 52.74 -30.96
CA PRO A 226 34.86 51.31 -31.06
C PRO A 226 36.28 50.97 -31.46
N ALA A 227 36.88 49.94 -30.88
CA ALA A 227 38.06 49.27 -31.34
C ALA A 227 37.73 47.85 -31.80
N THR A 228 37.87 47.68 -33.09
CA THR A 228 38.26 46.54 -33.94
C THR A 228 38.18 45.10 -33.43
N ALA A 229 37.58 44.33 -34.30
CA ALA A 229 37.49 42.89 -34.39
C ALA A 229 38.85 42.13 -34.25
N VAL A 230 38.76 40.95 -33.65
CA VAL A 230 39.59 39.80 -34.06
C VAL A 230 38.69 38.54 -34.03
N THR A 231 38.74 37.89 -35.17
CA THR A 231 38.14 36.69 -35.66
C THR A 231 38.74 35.40 -35.05
N GLU A 232 37.91 34.34 -35.10
CA GLU A 232 38.26 32.91 -35.26
C GLU A 232 38.80 32.17 -34.01
N ASN A 233 38.25 31.01 -33.62
CA ASN A 233 38.26 29.75 -34.37
C ASN A 233 37.31 28.70 -33.78
N ILE A 234 36.74 27.99 -34.72
CA ILE A 234 36.02 26.73 -34.67
C ILE A 234 36.98 25.56 -34.36
N SER A 235 36.59 24.58 -33.57
CA SER A 235 36.86 23.13 -33.74
C SER A 235 36.02 22.36 -32.73
N GLU A 236 34.89 21.73 -33.15
CA GLU A 236 34.75 20.33 -33.58
C GLU A 236 35.28 19.29 -32.59
N THR A 237 34.30 18.62 -31.98
CA THR A 237 34.01 17.16 -31.77
C THR A 237 35.18 16.15 -31.85
N PRO A 238 35.00 14.83 -31.56
CA PRO A 238 33.92 14.06 -30.93
C PRO A 238 34.43 12.95 -29.95
N ALA A 239 33.57 12.30 -29.23
CA ALA A 239 33.39 10.85 -29.05
C ALA A 239 32.42 10.60 -27.87
#